data_229969d368bc9f60e9d406e267ce2fd7
#
_entry.id   229969d368bc9f60e9d406e267ce2fd7
#
_cell.length_a   1.000
_cell.length_b   1.000
_cell.length_c   1.000
_cell.angle_alpha   90.00
_cell.angle_beta   90.00
_cell.angle_gamma   90.00
#
_symmetry.space_group_name_H-M   'P 1'
#
loop_
_entity.id
_entity.type
_entity.pdbx_description
1 polymer ?
#
loop_
_entity_poly.entity_id
_entity_poly.type
_entity_poly.pdbx_seq_one_letter_code
_entity_poly.pdbx_strand_id
1 'polypeptide(L)'
;MTGAFGTVTIDGKVWNQIALRPVTPFWKFNIAWDLVFYFDQDGNVYDENWNFSSGEKAKNTIIDKIYYISYGRKSDPLYFKIGALDRVDLGYGILVNGYSNAVQYPSVRNVGLDLSVKNKLGSAQGFVNDFKQNIGIVGVRFRLPNNFRNLFFMPVAFSVVLDRNQYLGLKDFDGDGRPDLVDHFPRNDDYWLDSDGDGLADNHAAEFDRDGDGFPDVYDIDAIHSFWDNLGEAVGQDFSNETFYDSLPDQEAILLPEPLNVKKSPDPIGALAIDFGYPIVVQDNMNITVYAQAAQMMGTTLHPGTGDELNLGMGLVPFGVASHFGPASFSFEYRMIPKGQFEFSYWNRAYDLERATFVTSFGETKVVTKESKLGRYGEQKGFYAHLGINIGSILKAGASYQNLLGKNWDDIEADYVESENKSFLASLNLTKSISRLKYARLYYQQRNVPNPFDFEYTEGTIMGYQAGIEIASGIMLNYTFQRSFRDLDGDGDVDSPDETINLTTIETSFSL
;
A
#
# COMPACT_ATOMS: atom_id res chain seq x y z
N MET A 1 7.86 20.17 -22.24
CA MET A 1 7.15 18.90 -22.52
C MET A 1 8.18 17.79 -22.61
N THR A 2 7.93 16.63 -22.04
CA THR A 2 8.88 15.51 -22.11
C THR A 2 8.19 14.36 -22.83
N GLY A 3 8.81 13.83 -23.87
CA GLY A 3 8.44 12.57 -24.49
C GLY A 3 9.36 11.47 -23.96
N ALA A 4 8.89 10.24 -23.94
CA ALA A 4 9.70 9.11 -23.52
C ALA A 4 9.26 7.82 -24.23
N PHE A 5 10.21 6.92 -24.41
CA PHE A 5 9.95 5.53 -24.82
C PHE A 5 10.86 4.59 -24.02
N GLY A 6 10.42 3.36 -23.82
CA GLY A 6 11.19 2.44 -23.03
C GLY A 6 10.45 1.13 -22.78
N THR A 7 10.86 0.44 -21.72
CA THR A 7 10.21 -0.79 -21.26
C THR A 7 9.91 -0.71 -19.78
N VAL A 8 8.87 -1.42 -19.37
CA VAL A 8 8.47 -1.58 -17.97
C VAL A 8 8.03 -3.02 -17.74
N THR A 9 8.34 -3.55 -16.59
CA THR A 9 7.78 -4.83 -16.15
C THR A 9 6.52 -4.56 -15.32
N ILE A 10 5.39 -5.10 -15.76
CA ILE A 10 4.11 -5.06 -15.05
C ILE A 10 3.63 -6.50 -14.89
N ASP A 11 3.37 -6.94 -13.66
CA ASP A 11 2.93 -8.29 -13.34
C ASP A 11 3.81 -9.40 -13.97
N GLY A 12 5.13 -9.22 -13.88
CA GLY A 12 6.10 -10.17 -14.45
C GLY A 12 6.26 -10.12 -15.98
N LYS A 13 5.37 -9.46 -16.71
CA LYS A 13 5.43 -9.29 -18.16
C LYS A 13 6.12 -7.98 -18.54
N VAL A 14 7.01 -8.04 -19.55
CA VAL A 14 7.69 -6.86 -20.11
C VAL A 14 6.80 -6.20 -21.15
N TRP A 15 6.54 -4.91 -20.97
CA TRP A 15 5.79 -4.05 -21.86
C TRP A 15 6.68 -2.96 -22.44
N ASN A 16 6.51 -2.66 -23.72
CA ASN A 16 7.04 -1.43 -24.30
C ASN A 16 6.15 -0.26 -23.95
N GLN A 17 6.72 0.93 -23.77
CA GLN A 17 5.95 2.13 -23.47
C GLN A 17 6.33 3.31 -24.36
N ILE A 18 5.32 4.11 -24.70
CA ILE A 18 5.47 5.45 -25.26
C ILE A 18 4.74 6.41 -24.32
N ALA A 19 5.41 7.44 -23.85
CA ALA A 19 4.86 8.39 -22.90
C ALA A 19 5.03 9.83 -23.35
N LEU A 20 4.01 10.66 -23.06
CA LEU A 20 4.07 12.11 -23.15
C LEU A 20 3.76 12.69 -21.75
N ARG A 21 4.71 13.46 -21.20
CA ARG A 21 4.61 14.04 -19.86
C ARG A 21 4.75 15.56 -19.90
N PRO A 22 3.71 16.27 -20.34
CA PRO A 22 3.71 17.72 -20.27
C PRO A 22 3.58 18.18 -18.82
N VAL A 23 4.40 19.17 -18.44
CA VAL A 23 4.24 19.91 -17.19
C VAL A 23 3.81 21.32 -17.53
N THR A 24 2.67 21.75 -17.04
CA THR A 24 2.08 23.06 -17.30
C THR A 24 2.09 23.87 -16.00
N PRO A 25 3.06 24.78 -15.82
CA PRO A 25 3.01 25.73 -14.72
C PRO A 25 1.99 26.83 -15.03
N PHE A 26 1.07 27.08 -14.10
CA PHE A 26 0.11 28.17 -14.20
C PHE A 26 0.00 28.89 -12.85
N TRP A 27 0.61 30.07 -12.73
CA TRP A 27 0.70 30.85 -11.50
C TRP A 27 1.32 30.03 -10.35
N LYS A 28 0.55 29.66 -9.30
CA LYS A 28 0.99 28.78 -8.20
C LYS A 28 0.66 27.31 -8.41
N PHE A 29 -0.01 26.99 -9.54
CA PHE A 29 -0.33 25.61 -9.89
C PHE A 29 0.78 25.00 -10.74
N ASN A 30 1.00 23.70 -10.54
CA ASN A 30 1.75 22.85 -11.44
C ASN A 30 0.89 21.63 -11.75
N ILE A 31 0.69 21.38 -13.04
CA ILE A 31 -0.06 20.21 -13.52
C ILE A 31 0.92 19.37 -14.33
N ALA A 32 1.16 18.16 -13.89
CA ALA A 32 1.94 17.17 -14.62
C ALA A 32 0.99 16.07 -15.11
N TRP A 33 1.06 15.79 -16.40
CA TRP A 33 0.32 14.72 -17.05
C TRP A 33 1.22 13.51 -17.24
N ASP A 34 0.63 12.32 -17.33
CA ASP A 34 1.31 11.07 -17.67
C ASP A 34 0.48 10.30 -18.69
N LEU A 35 0.64 10.69 -19.95
CA LEU A 35 -0.05 10.06 -21.09
C LEU A 35 0.83 8.92 -21.58
N VAL A 36 0.58 7.70 -21.11
CA VAL A 36 1.38 6.53 -21.43
C VAL A 36 0.54 5.50 -22.18
N PHE A 37 1.16 4.91 -23.19
CA PHE A 37 0.64 3.74 -23.92
C PHE A 37 1.61 2.59 -23.69
N TYR A 38 1.08 1.44 -23.28
CA TYR A 38 1.84 0.20 -23.17
C TYR A 38 1.43 -0.75 -24.28
N PHE A 39 2.38 -1.48 -24.83
CA PHE A 39 2.15 -2.49 -25.85
C PHE A 39 3.17 -3.62 -25.70
N ASP A 40 2.74 -4.84 -26.00
CA ASP A 40 3.60 -6.02 -25.95
C ASP A 40 4.45 -6.17 -27.22
N GLN A 41 5.18 -7.27 -27.33
CA GLN A 41 6.04 -7.55 -28.49
C GLN A 41 5.24 -7.80 -29.78
N ASP A 42 4.01 -8.23 -29.66
CA ASP A 42 3.09 -8.50 -30.77
C ASP A 42 2.29 -7.26 -31.17
N GLY A 43 2.45 -6.14 -30.44
CA GLY A 43 1.77 -4.88 -30.70
C GLY A 43 0.39 -4.77 -30.04
N ASN A 44 0.01 -5.72 -29.18
CA ASN A 44 -1.23 -5.63 -28.43
C ASN A 44 -1.11 -4.52 -27.38
N VAL A 45 -2.11 -3.64 -27.33
CA VAL A 45 -2.16 -2.55 -26.36
C VAL A 45 -2.61 -3.08 -25.01
N TYR A 46 -2.06 -2.53 -23.93
CA TYR A 46 -2.53 -2.79 -22.56
C TYR A 46 -3.81 -1.97 -22.32
N ASP A 47 -4.96 -2.62 -22.49
CA ASP A 47 -6.28 -1.98 -22.58
C ASP A 47 -6.69 -1.25 -21.29
N GLU A 48 -6.28 -1.76 -20.14
CA GLU A 48 -6.64 -1.18 -18.83
C GLU A 48 -6.17 0.26 -18.67
N ASN A 49 -5.09 0.64 -19.33
CA ASN A 49 -4.56 2.00 -19.25
C ASN A 49 -5.42 3.03 -20.01
N TRP A 50 -6.33 2.59 -20.90
CA TRP A 50 -7.20 3.44 -21.72
C TRP A 50 -8.61 2.84 -21.84
N ASN A 51 -9.21 2.46 -20.73
CA ASN A 51 -10.50 1.80 -20.70
C ASN A 51 -11.65 2.82 -20.56
N PHE A 52 -12.56 2.85 -21.54
CA PHE A 52 -13.75 3.71 -21.59
C PHE A 52 -15.04 2.89 -21.69
N SER A 53 -15.01 1.60 -21.33
CA SER A 53 -16.16 0.69 -21.49
C SER A 53 -17.32 1.03 -20.56
N SER A 54 -17.07 1.69 -19.42
CA SER A 54 -18.10 2.18 -18.50
C SER A 54 -17.78 3.60 -18.02
N GLY A 55 -18.77 4.27 -17.42
CA GLY A 55 -18.59 5.61 -16.86
C GLY A 55 -17.55 5.64 -15.72
N GLU A 56 -17.48 4.59 -14.92
CA GLU A 56 -16.49 4.46 -13.84
C GLU A 56 -15.09 4.21 -14.40
N LYS A 57 -14.93 3.28 -15.33
CA LYS A 57 -13.66 3.00 -16.01
C LYS A 57 -13.14 4.23 -16.76
N ALA A 58 -14.03 4.96 -17.46
CA ALA A 58 -13.68 6.23 -18.11
C ALA A 58 -13.20 7.30 -17.12
N LYS A 59 -13.87 7.45 -15.98
CA LYS A 59 -13.45 8.36 -14.90
C LYS A 59 -12.06 7.99 -14.39
N ASN A 60 -11.81 6.71 -14.07
CA ASN A 60 -10.54 6.22 -13.57
C ASN A 60 -9.43 6.41 -14.61
N THR A 61 -9.70 6.09 -15.89
CA THR A 61 -8.77 6.34 -16.99
C THR A 61 -8.35 7.81 -17.06
N ILE A 62 -9.27 8.76 -17.00
CA ILE A 62 -8.94 10.20 -17.04
C ILE A 62 -8.12 10.61 -15.82
N ILE A 63 -8.50 10.14 -14.63
CA ILE A 63 -7.77 10.42 -13.39
C ILE A 63 -6.34 9.91 -13.48
N ASP A 64 -6.10 8.74 -14.02
CA ASP A 64 -4.77 8.13 -14.16
C ASP A 64 -3.84 8.89 -15.12
N LYS A 65 -4.37 9.73 -15.99
CA LYS A 65 -3.53 10.60 -16.86
C LYS A 65 -2.99 11.83 -16.14
N ILE A 66 -3.44 12.10 -14.92
CA ILE A 66 -2.94 13.19 -14.09
C ILE A 66 -1.89 12.62 -13.14
N TYR A 67 -0.59 12.87 -13.42
CA TYR A 67 0.48 12.44 -12.51
C TYR A 67 0.42 13.22 -11.20
N TYR A 68 0.27 14.54 -11.27
CA TYR A 68 -0.11 15.37 -10.13
C TYR A 68 -0.65 16.75 -10.54
N ILE A 69 -1.46 17.32 -9.65
CA ILE A 69 -1.80 18.74 -9.60
C ILE A 69 -1.33 19.25 -8.25
N SER A 70 -0.52 20.31 -8.22
CA SER A 70 -0.09 20.92 -6.97
C SER A 70 -0.29 22.43 -6.96
N TYR A 71 -0.51 22.99 -5.76
CA TYR A 71 -0.64 24.41 -5.50
C TYR A 71 0.23 24.80 -4.32
N GLY A 72 1.04 25.84 -4.47
CA GLY A 72 1.90 26.36 -3.43
C GLY A 72 3.04 25.42 -3.01
N ARG A 73 3.64 25.70 -1.87
CA ARG A 73 4.67 24.91 -1.20
C ARG A 73 4.19 24.53 0.20
N LYS A 74 4.71 23.45 0.79
CA LYS A 74 4.35 23.04 2.18
C LYS A 74 4.61 24.12 3.23
N SER A 75 5.45 25.11 2.94
CA SER A 75 5.69 26.31 3.77
C SER A 75 4.60 27.37 3.66
N ASP A 76 3.87 27.42 2.54
CA ASP A 76 2.87 28.45 2.27
C ASP A 76 1.63 28.30 3.17
N PRO A 77 0.81 29.34 3.30
CA PRO A 77 -0.45 29.27 4.05
C PRO A 77 -1.43 28.23 3.53
N LEU A 78 -1.42 27.98 2.22
CA LEU A 78 -2.18 26.92 1.56
C LEU A 78 -1.26 26.15 0.62
N TYR A 79 -1.22 24.87 0.81
CA TYR A 79 -0.59 23.89 -0.06
C TYR A 79 -1.51 22.72 -0.28
N PHE A 80 -1.59 22.23 -1.50
CA PHE A 80 -2.10 20.89 -1.78
C PHE A 80 -1.37 20.25 -2.96
N LYS A 81 -1.35 18.92 -2.97
CA LYS A 81 -0.93 18.07 -4.08
C LYS A 81 -1.96 16.95 -4.25
N ILE A 82 -2.54 16.83 -5.45
CA ILE A 82 -3.41 15.72 -5.86
C ILE A 82 -2.62 14.86 -6.82
N GLY A 83 -2.64 13.54 -6.67
CA GLY A 83 -1.92 12.59 -7.54
C GLY A 83 -0.99 11.69 -6.75
N ALA A 84 0.18 11.39 -7.33
CA ALA A 84 1.20 10.58 -6.67
C ALA A 84 1.78 11.31 -5.45
N LEU A 85 1.69 10.66 -4.29
CA LEU A 85 2.22 11.15 -3.02
C LEU A 85 3.53 10.43 -2.71
N ASP A 86 4.65 11.12 -2.88
CA ASP A 86 5.97 10.52 -2.66
C ASP A 86 6.31 10.35 -1.19
N ARG A 87 5.81 11.27 -0.35
CA ARG A 87 6.05 11.28 1.09
C ARG A 87 5.01 12.12 1.83
N VAL A 88 4.30 11.48 2.75
CA VAL A 88 3.40 12.13 3.70
C VAL A 88 3.87 11.85 5.12
N ASP A 89 3.96 12.91 5.93
CA ASP A 89 4.27 12.83 7.35
C ASP A 89 3.20 13.62 8.11
N LEU A 90 2.66 13.08 9.20
CA LEU A 90 1.77 13.79 10.11
C LEU A 90 2.47 14.05 11.46
N GLY A 91 2.58 15.31 11.83
CA GLY A 91 3.21 15.72 13.08
C GLY A 91 4.68 15.30 13.15
N TYR A 92 5.05 14.62 14.23
CA TYR A 92 6.39 14.07 14.44
C TYR A 92 6.51 12.59 14.00
N GLY A 93 5.45 12.01 13.40
CA GLY A 93 5.52 10.72 12.73
C GLY A 93 5.16 9.50 13.57
N ILE A 94 4.52 9.67 14.74
CA ILE A 94 4.13 8.52 15.57
C ILE A 94 3.20 7.55 14.83
N LEU A 95 2.25 8.05 14.03
CA LEU A 95 1.32 7.27 13.22
C LEU A 95 1.72 7.21 11.74
N VAL A 96 1.97 8.38 11.11
CA VAL A 96 2.27 8.48 9.67
C VAL A 96 3.65 9.10 9.50
N ASN A 97 4.58 8.33 8.94
CA ASN A 97 5.94 8.77 8.69
C ASN A 97 6.45 8.20 7.36
N GLY A 98 6.60 9.06 6.39
CA GLY A 98 7.12 8.69 5.09
C GLY A 98 6.13 7.92 4.21
N TYR A 99 4.84 7.90 4.51
CA TYR A 99 3.83 7.22 3.69
C TYR A 99 3.90 7.66 2.22
N SER A 100 3.76 6.71 1.31
CA SER A 100 3.74 6.95 -0.13
C SER A 100 2.70 6.05 -0.79
N ASN A 101 1.82 6.63 -1.60
CA ASN A 101 0.89 5.87 -2.43
C ASN A 101 1.46 5.52 -3.81
N ALA A 102 2.72 5.86 -4.06
CA ALA A 102 3.38 5.68 -5.36
C ALA A 102 4.46 4.58 -5.34
N VAL A 103 4.47 3.73 -4.32
CA VAL A 103 5.50 2.68 -4.18
C VAL A 103 5.36 1.62 -5.28
N GLN A 104 4.16 1.30 -5.69
CA GLN A 104 3.88 0.31 -6.73
C GLN A 104 3.77 0.93 -8.15
N TYR A 105 4.01 2.23 -8.30
CA TYR A 105 3.99 2.88 -9.61
C TYR A 105 5.11 2.31 -10.53
N PRO A 106 4.85 1.99 -11.80
CA PRO A 106 3.65 2.27 -12.58
C PRO A 106 2.58 1.16 -12.58
N SER A 107 2.82 0.00 -11.96
CA SER A 107 1.88 -1.13 -11.93
C SER A 107 0.55 -0.74 -11.28
N VAL A 108 0.60 -0.03 -10.14
CA VAL A 108 -0.57 0.53 -9.47
C VAL A 108 -0.46 2.05 -9.46
N ARG A 109 -1.51 2.72 -9.93
CA ARG A 109 -1.61 4.17 -9.99
C ARG A 109 -2.65 4.67 -9.00
N ASN A 110 -2.19 5.18 -7.88
CA ASN A 110 -3.04 5.79 -6.87
C ASN A 110 -3.02 7.32 -7.04
N VAL A 111 -4.19 7.92 -6.88
CA VAL A 111 -4.38 9.38 -6.97
C VAL A 111 -4.89 9.90 -5.64
N GLY A 112 -3.97 10.32 -4.81
CA GLY A 112 -4.25 10.82 -3.47
C GLY A 112 -4.30 12.35 -3.37
N LEU A 113 -4.43 12.83 -2.14
CA LEU A 113 -4.37 14.24 -1.75
C LEU A 113 -3.39 14.41 -0.58
N ASP A 114 -2.50 15.39 -0.67
CA ASP A 114 -1.72 15.93 0.46
C ASP A 114 -2.09 17.41 0.60
N LEU A 115 -2.63 17.80 1.75
CA LEU A 115 -3.15 19.14 2.05
C LEU A 115 -2.49 19.74 3.29
N SER A 116 -2.12 21.02 3.24
CA SER A 116 -1.70 21.78 4.41
C SER A 116 -2.31 23.19 4.38
N VAL A 117 -2.96 23.56 5.46
CA VAL A 117 -3.55 24.88 5.66
C VAL A 117 -3.01 25.48 6.95
N LYS A 118 -2.54 26.72 6.88
CA LYS A 118 -2.01 27.48 8.02
C LYS A 118 -2.68 28.85 8.08
N ASN A 119 -3.27 29.16 9.20
CA ASN A 119 -3.91 30.47 9.44
C ASN A 119 -3.79 30.88 10.91
N LYS A 120 -4.44 31.98 11.27
CA LYS A 120 -4.44 32.52 12.65
C LYS A 120 -5.15 31.61 13.66
N LEU A 121 -6.03 30.71 13.19
CA LEU A 121 -6.80 29.76 14.02
C LEU A 121 -6.04 28.44 14.24
N GLY A 122 -4.86 28.28 13.66
CA GLY A 122 -4.04 27.08 13.77
C GLY A 122 -3.55 26.57 12.43
N SER A 123 -3.12 25.30 12.40
CA SER A 123 -2.77 24.64 11.16
C SER A 123 -3.43 23.26 11.06
N ALA A 124 -3.89 22.93 9.87
CA ALA A 124 -4.41 21.62 9.53
C ALA A 124 -3.52 20.97 8.48
N GLN A 125 -3.28 19.68 8.62
CA GLN A 125 -2.67 18.81 7.63
C GLN A 125 -3.64 17.67 7.36
N GLY A 126 -3.69 17.16 6.13
CA GLY A 126 -4.52 16.03 5.81
C GLY A 126 -4.02 15.32 4.57
N PHE A 127 -4.32 14.03 4.47
CA PHE A 127 -4.07 13.27 3.27
C PHE A 127 -5.16 12.24 3.03
N VAL A 128 -5.28 11.86 1.77
CA VAL A 128 -6.08 10.74 1.28
C VAL A 128 -5.17 9.92 0.38
N ASN A 129 -5.18 8.60 0.50
CA ASN A 129 -4.28 7.76 -0.30
C ASN A 129 -4.72 7.64 -1.77
N ASP A 130 -6.01 7.41 -2.00
CA ASP A 130 -6.52 7.21 -3.36
C ASP A 130 -8.02 7.54 -3.45
N PHE A 131 -8.39 8.37 -4.41
CA PHE A 131 -9.78 8.70 -4.71
C PHE A 131 -10.53 7.60 -5.49
N LYS A 132 -9.79 6.68 -6.14
CA LYS A 132 -10.40 5.55 -6.84
C LYS A 132 -10.95 4.51 -5.87
N GLN A 133 -10.31 4.36 -4.72
CA GLN A 133 -10.73 3.43 -3.66
C GLN A 133 -11.79 4.03 -2.70
N ASN A 134 -12.58 5.01 -3.11
CA ASN A 134 -13.55 5.69 -2.25
C ASN A 134 -12.96 6.18 -0.92
N ILE A 135 -11.74 6.76 -0.99
CA ILE A 135 -11.00 7.24 0.19
C ILE A 135 -10.66 6.05 1.11
N GLY A 136 -9.76 5.17 0.67
CA GLY A 136 -9.33 4.00 1.46
C GLY A 136 -8.66 4.43 2.77
N ILE A 137 -7.59 5.27 2.68
CA ILE A 137 -6.89 5.79 3.85
C ILE A 137 -7.08 7.30 3.91
N VAL A 138 -7.44 7.80 5.08
CA VAL A 138 -7.51 9.24 5.38
C VAL A 138 -6.77 9.54 6.68
N GLY A 139 -5.96 10.58 6.66
CA GLY A 139 -5.33 11.10 7.87
C GLY A 139 -5.52 12.61 7.97
N VAL A 140 -5.83 13.09 9.16
CA VAL A 140 -6.00 14.52 9.46
C VAL A 140 -5.26 14.85 10.74
N ARG A 141 -4.55 15.96 10.75
CA ARG A 141 -3.93 16.54 11.94
C ARG A 141 -4.31 18.00 12.06
N PHE A 142 -4.76 18.39 13.23
CA PHE A 142 -5.07 19.77 13.57
C PHE A 142 -4.18 20.23 14.73
N ARG A 143 -3.46 21.34 14.54
CA ARG A 143 -2.63 21.99 15.56
C ARG A 143 -3.27 23.29 16.00
N LEU A 144 -3.47 23.43 17.32
CA LEU A 144 -4.01 24.63 17.93
C LEU A 144 -3.09 25.84 17.72
N PRO A 145 -3.66 27.06 17.64
CA PRO A 145 -2.88 28.27 17.48
C PRO A 145 -2.09 28.59 18.76
N ASN A 146 -0.99 29.30 18.60
CA ASN A 146 -0.13 29.69 19.72
C ASN A 146 -0.86 30.62 20.75
N ASN A 147 -2.00 31.21 20.40
CA ASN A 147 -2.81 32.06 21.31
C ASN A 147 -3.52 31.25 22.41
N PHE A 148 -3.68 29.95 22.26
CA PHE A 148 -4.15 29.04 23.31
C PHE A 148 -3.11 28.73 24.39
N ARG A 149 -1.92 29.37 24.31
CA ARG A 149 -0.86 29.26 25.32
C ARG A 149 -1.30 29.50 26.74
N ASN A 150 -2.34 30.31 26.95
CA ASN A 150 -2.88 30.59 28.29
C ASN A 150 -3.67 29.39 28.87
N LEU A 151 -4.16 28.49 28.05
CA LEU A 151 -4.87 27.29 28.49
C LEU A 151 -3.94 26.06 28.56
N PHE A 152 -2.95 25.98 27.63
CA PHE A 152 -1.92 24.93 27.59
C PHE A 152 -0.55 25.59 27.45
N PHE A 153 0.38 25.24 28.31
CA PHE A 153 1.74 25.81 28.30
C PHE A 153 2.53 25.48 27.04
N MET A 154 2.05 24.53 26.23
CA MET A 154 2.71 24.05 25.00
C MET A 154 1.72 23.99 23.83
N PRO A 155 2.18 24.19 22.57
CA PRO A 155 1.36 23.94 21.39
C PRO A 155 0.95 22.46 21.31
N VAL A 156 -0.36 22.23 21.17
CA VAL A 156 -0.97 20.89 21.12
C VAL A 156 -1.49 20.62 19.73
N ALA A 157 -1.37 19.40 19.27
CA ALA A 157 -2.03 18.93 18.07
C ALA A 157 -2.68 17.56 18.27
N PHE A 158 -3.74 17.34 17.51
CA PHE A 158 -4.50 16.09 17.48
C PHE A 158 -4.45 15.52 16.07
N SER A 159 -4.29 14.21 15.97
CA SER A 159 -4.30 13.48 14.70
C SER A 159 -5.29 12.34 14.75
N VAL A 160 -5.92 12.07 13.62
CA VAL A 160 -6.76 10.89 13.37
C VAL A 160 -6.30 10.29 12.06
N VAL A 161 -6.12 8.98 12.04
CA VAL A 161 -5.87 8.23 10.81
C VAL A 161 -6.83 7.05 10.77
N LEU A 162 -7.42 6.82 9.61
CA LEU A 162 -8.35 5.73 9.36
C LEU A 162 -8.01 5.09 8.03
N ASP A 163 -7.76 3.81 8.03
CA ASP A 163 -7.90 2.95 6.85
C ASP A 163 -9.28 2.29 6.94
N ARG A 164 -10.13 2.57 5.97
CA ARG A 164 -11.52 2.11 5.98
C ARG A 164 -11.66 0.65 5.61
N ASN A 165 -10.64 0.09 4.95
CA ASN A 165 -10.66 -1.30 4.53
C ASN A 165 -9.26 -1.74 4.11
N GLN A 166 -8.59 -2.53 4.94
CA GLN A 166 -7.25 -3.03 4.67
C GLN A 166 -7.22 -3.97 3.46
N TYR A 167 -8.31 -4.70 3.17
CA TYR A 167 -8.41 -5.59 2.01
C TYR A 167 -8.25 -4.88 0.65
N LEU A 168 -8.39 -3.55 0.60
CA LEU A 168 -8.05 -2.77 -0.60
C LEU A 168 -6.54 -2.77 -0.94
N GLY A 169 -5.69 -3.41 -0.13
CA GLY A 169 -4.30 -3.73 -0.46
C GLY A 169 -4.16 -4.97 -1.35
N LEU A 170 -5.20 -5.81 -1.42
CA LEU A 170 -5.25 -6.96 -2.32
C LEU A 170 -5.43 -6.47 -3.77
N LYS A 171 -4.83 -7.22 -4.71
CA LYS A 171 -4.96 -6.92 -6.13
C LYS A 171 -6.34 -7.33 -6.62
N ASP A 172 -7.07 -6.39 -7.21
CA ASP A 172 -8.38 -6.55 -7.83
C ASP A 172 -8.32 -5.77 -9.15
N PHE A 173 -8.11 -6.49 -10.24
CA PHE A 173 -7.74 -5.91 -11.53
C PHE A 173 -8.93 -5.26 -12.25
N ASP A 174 -10.08 -5.89 -12.24
CA ASP A 174 -11.29 -5.37 -12.91
C ASP A 174 -12.13 -4.46 -12.01
N GLY A 175 -11.86 -4.51 -10.68
CA GLY A 175 -12.47 -3.63 -9.71
C GLY A 175 -13.88 -4.06 -9.29
N ASP A 176 -14.25 -5.33 -9.44
CA ASP A 176 -15.54 -5.85 -9.02
C ASP A 176 -15.66 -5.97 -7.48
N GLY A 177 -14.53 -6.04 -6.81
CA GLY A 177 -14.39 -6.19 -5.36
C GLY A 177 -13.98 -7.59 -4.93
N ARG A 178 -13.65 -8.45 -5.89
CA ARG A 178 -13.07 -9.76 -5.63
C ARG A 178 -11.61 -9.76 -6.04
N PRO A 179 -10.69 -10.05 -5.11
CA PRO A 179 -9.27 -10.05 -5.44
C PRO A 179 -8.91 -11.13 -6.47
N ASP A 180 -7.99 -10.81 -7.37
CA ASP A 180 -7.53 -11.65 -8.50
C ASP A 180 -7.26 -13.12 -8.12
N LEU A 181 -6.78 -13.39 -6.89
CA LEU A 181 -6.40 -14.74 -6.47
C LEU A 181 -7.61 -15.65 -6.21
N VAL A 182 -8.75 -15.08 -5.86
CA VAL A 182 -9.99 -15.79 -5.53
C VAL A 182 -11.09 -15.56 -6.58
N ASP A 183 -10.75 -14.87 -7.64
CA ASP A 183 -11.61 -14.57 -8.77
C ASP A 183 -11.19 -15.42 -9.98
N HIS A 184 -12.10 -16.23 -10.50
CA HIS A 184 -11.85 -17.06 -11.69
C HIS A 184 -11.83 -16.21 -12.98
N PHE A 185 -12.39 -14.99 -12.95
CA PHE A 185 -12.45 -14.08 -14.10
C PHE A 185 -11.82 -12.70 -13.80
N PRO A 186 -10.57 -12.60 -13.37
CA PRO A 186 -9.96 -11.39 -12.79
C PRO A 186 -9.79 -10.22 -13.76
N ARG A 187 -10.45 -10.26 -14.92
CA ARG A 187 -10.48 -9.22 -15.95
C ARG A 187 -11.89 -8.88 -16.41
N ASN A 188 -12.90 -9.43 -15.75
CA ASN A 188 -14.30 -9.26 -16.14
C ASN A 188 -15.17 -8.96 -14.92
N ASP A 189 -15.48 -7.70 -14.70
CA ASP A 189 -16.24 -7.17 -13.56
C ASP A 189 -17.70 -7.67 -13.44
N ASP A 190 -18.18 -8.46 -14.41
CA ASP A 190 -19.51 -9.09 -14.38
C ASP A 190 -19.47 -10.53 -13.87
N TYR A 191 -18.30 -11.20 -13.87
CA TYR A 191 -18.14 -12.63 -13.58
C TYR A 191 -17.03 -12.85 -12.55
N TRP A 192 -17.15 -13.87 -11.70
CA TRP A 192 -16.17 -14.13 -10.64
C TRP A 192 -16.00 -15.59 -10.23
N LEU A 193 -17.00 -16.47 -10.47
CA LEU A 193 -17.00 -17.84 -10.02
C LEU A 193 -17.30 -18.77 -11.20
N ASP A 194 -16.57 -19.85 -11.29
CA ASP A 194 -16.73 -20.95 -12.24
C ASP A 194 -16.56 -22.23 -11.40
N SER A 195 -17.69 -22.79 -10.96
CA SER A 195 -17.68 -23.89 -9.99
C SER A 195 -17.34 -25.23 -10.61
N ASP A 196 -17.66 -25.45 -11.87
CA ASP A 196 -17.41 -26.71 -12.58
C ASP A 196 -16.15 -26.71 -13.45
N GLY A 197 -15.54 -25.51 -13.65
CA GLY A 197 -14.28 -25.34 -14.37
C GLY A 197 -14.42 -25.42 -15.90
N ASP A 198 -15.58 -25.15 -16.46
CA ASP A 198 -15.83 -25.21 -17.90
C ASP A 198 -15.44 -23.94 -18.65
N GLY A 199 -15.15 -22.85 -17.90
CA GLY A 199 -14.72 -21.54 -18.42
C GLY A 199 -15.86 -20.55 -18.62
N LEU A 200 -17.09 -20.90 -18.25
CA LEU A 200 -18.22 -19.99 -18.09
C LEU A 200 -18.39 -19.64 -16.60
N ALA A 201 -18.93 -18.49 -16.33
CA ALA A 201 -19.20 -18.10 -14.94
C ALA A 201 -20.56 -18.63 -14.50
N ASP A 202 -20.68 -19.03 -13.23
CA ASP A 202 -21.93 -19.51 -12.62
C ASP A 202 -23.11 -18.55 -12.81
N ASN A 203 -22.85 -17.26 -13.02
CA ASN A 203 -23.87 -16.23 -13.29
C ASN A 203 -23.92 -15.80 -14.78
N HIS A 204 -23.27 -16.52 -15.68
CA HIS A 204 -23.29 -16.20 -17.11
C HIS A 204 -24.60 -16.70 -17.74
N ALA A 205 -25.23 -15.86 -18.59
CA ALA A 205 -26.50 -16.18 -19.22
C ALA A 205 -26.45 -17.38 -20.19
N ALA A 206 -25.27 -17.81 -20.62
CA ALA A 206 -25.05 -18.99 -21.45
C ALA A 206 -24.45 -20.14 -20.63
N GLU A 207 -24.43 -20.04 -19.30
CA GLU A 207 -24.15 -21.15 -18.43
C GLU A 207 -25.11 -22.30 -18.75
N PHE A 208 -24.62 -23.51 -18.62
CA PHE A 208 -25.26 -24.67 -19.16
C PHE A 208 -26.67 -24.88 -18.56
N ASP A 209 -27.68 -24.68 -19.40
CA ASP A 209 -29.10 -24.84 -19.10
C ASP A 209 -29.62 -25.95 -20.03
N ARG A 210 -29.54 -27.21 -19.56
CA ARG A 210 -29.83 -28.40 -20.39
C ARG A 210 -31.29 -28.62 -20.66
N ASP A 211 -32.13 -28.24 -19.75
CA ASP A 211 -33.58 -28.43 -19.89
C ASP A 211 -34.28 -27.21 -20.47
N GLY A 212 -33.57 -26.05 -20.55
CA GLY A 212 -34.07 -24.84 -21.20
C GLY A 212 -35.05 -24.05 -20.34
N ASP A 213 -35.03 -24.20 -19.03
CA ASP A 213 -35.92 -23.51 -18.13
C ASP A 213 -35.44 -22.10 -17.74
N GLY A 214 -34.18 -21.76 -18.05
CA GLY A 214 -33.58 -20.45 -17.82
C GLY A 214 -32.76 -20.37 -16.53
N PHE A 215 -32.53 -21.48 -15.81
CA PHE A 215 -31.62 -21.57 -14.71
C PHE A 215 -30.36 -22.36 -15.11
N PRO A 216 -29.15 -21.91 -14.74
CA PRO A 216 -27.92 -22.67 -14.99
C PRO A 216 -27.92 -24.02 -14.27
N ASP A 217 -27.48 -25.09 -14.95
CA ASP A 217 -27.43 -26.46 -14.42
C ASP A 217 -26.66 -26.57 -13.09
N VAL A 218 -25.67 -25.71 -12.86
CA VAL A 218 -24.92 -25.61 -11.60
C VAL A 218 -25.82 -25.30 -10.40
N TYR A 219 -26.95 -24.63 -10.64
CA TYR A 219 -27.94 -24.27 -9.61
C TYR A 219 -29.22 -25.07 -9.72
N ASP A 220 -29.32 -25.95 -10.73
CA ASP A 220 -30.55 -26.65 -11.07
C ASP A 220 -30.43 -28.16 -10.91
N ILE A 221 -31.13 -28.66 -9.91
CA ILE A 221 -31.17 -30.10 -9.61
C ILE A 221 -31.93 -30.91 -10.69
N ASP A 222 -32.92 -30.27 -11.33
CA ASP A 222 -33.76 -30.96 -12.30
C ASP A 222 -33.01 -31.17 -13.63
N ALA A 223 -32.05 -30.29 -13.96
CA ALA A 223 -31.19 -30.44 -15.12
C ALA A 223 -30.27 -31.66 -15.05
N ILE A 224 -29.72 -31.97 -13.86
CA ILE A 224 -28.90 -33.15 -13.66
C ILE A 224 -29.73 -34.43 -13.80
N HIS A 225 -30.93 -34.44 -13.27
CA HIS A 225 -31.86 -35.55 -13.46
C HIS A 225 -32.19 -35.75 -14.93
N SER A 226 -32.53 -34.68 -15.64
CA SER A 226 -32.83 -34.72 -17.09
C SER A 226 -31.64 -35.22 -17.91
N PHE A 227 -30.40 -34.86 -17.53
CA PHE A 227 -29.22 -35.36 -18.21
C PHE A 227 -29.06 -36.87 -18.07
N TRP A 228 -29.20 -37.41 -16.88
CA TRP A 228 -29.04 -38.84 -16.64
C TRP A 228 -30.18 -39.65 -17.27
N ASP A 229 -31.40 -39.14 -17.27
CA ASP A 229 -32.55 -39.77 -17.93
C ASP A 229 -32.32 -39.81 -19.45
N ASN A 230 -31.92 -38.73 -20.07
CA ASN A 230 -31.60 -38.67 -21.49
C ASN A 230 -30.42 -39.58 -21.86
N LEU A 231 -29.38 -39.66 -21.04
CA LEU A 231 -28.25 -40.57 -21.23
C LEU A 231 -28.72 -42.03 -21.13
N GLY A 232 -29.57 -42.33 -20.13
CA GLY A 232 -30.13 -43.65 -19.93
C GLY A 232 -30.94 -44.11 -21.13
N GLU A 233 -31.79 -43.26 -21.68
CA GLU A 233 -32.53 -43.51 -22.94
C GLU A 233 -31.57 -43.79 -24.12
N ALA A 234 -30.53 -42.98 -24.28
CA ALA A 234 -29.55 -43.11 -25.34
C ALA A 234 -28.73 -44.41 -25.28
N VAL A 235 -28.42 -44.92 -24.09
CA VAL A 235 -27.62 -46.13 -23.85
C VAL A 235 -28.45 -47.38 -23.53
N GLY A 236 -29.78 -47.23 -23.45
CA GLY A 236 -30.70 -48.29 -23.12
C GLY A 236 -30.63 -48.77 -21.66
N GLN A 237 -30.26 -47.91 -20.75
CA GLN A 237 -30.24 -48.11 -19.31
C GLN A 237 -31.20 -47.18 -18.64
N ASP A 238 -31.83 -47.65 -17.55
CA ASP A 238 -32.72 -46.84 -16.73
C ASP A 238 -31.96 -46.23 -15.56
N PHE A 239 -31.67 -44.94 -15.64
CA PHE A 239 -31.06 -44.14 -14.57
C PHE A 239 -32.11 -43.34 -13.77
N SER A 240 -33.40 -43.45 -14.10
CA SER A 240 -34.49 -42.66 -13.48
C SER A 240 -34.92 -43.14 -12.11
N ASN A 241 -34.23 -44.08 -11.49
CA ASN A 241 -34.62 -44.56 -10.17
C ASN A 241 -34.03 -43.72 -9.02
N GLU A 242 -34.81 -43.48 -7.98
CA GLU A 242 -34.45 -42.70 -6.81
C GLU A 242 -33.10 -43.16 -6.18
N THR A 243 -32.80 -44.45 -6.21
CA THR A 243 -31.55 -45.00 -5.64
C THR A 243 -30.31 -44.57 -6.44
N PHE A 244 -30.45 -44.31 -7.73
CA PHE A 244 -29.35 -43.80 -8.53
C PHE A 244 -29.10 -42.33 -8.23
N TYR A 245 -30.14 -41.50 -8.17
CA TYR A 245 -30.01 -40.08 -7.85
C TYR A 245 -29.52 -39.86 -6.42
N ASP A 246 -29.95 -40.65 -5.46
CA ASP A 246 -29.43 -40.65 -4.08
C ASP A 246 -27.94 -41.05 -3.99
N SER A 247 -27.40 -41.70 -5.04
CA SER A 247 -25.98 -42.05 -5.11
C SER A 247 -25.11 -40.96 -5.74
N LEU A 248 -25.70 -39.96 -6.37
CA LEU A 248 -24.95 -38.81 -6.92
C LEU A 248 -24.46 -37.93 -5.80
N PRO A 249 -23.31 -37.28 -5.96
CA PRO A 249 -22.82 -36.30 -4.98
C PRO A 249 -23.89 -35.24 -4.70
N ASP A 250 -24.02 -34.87 -3.43
CA ASP A 250 -24.88 -33.74 -3.03
C ASP A 250 -24.55 -32.51 -3.87
N GLN A 251 -25.54 -31.90 -4.48
CA GLN A 251 -25.33 -30.75 -5.37
C GLN A 251 -24.76 -29.52 -4.66
N GLU A 252 -25.02 -29.38 -3.36
CA GLU A 252 -24.34 -28.37 -2.52
C GLU A 252 -22.82 -28.52 -2.55
N ALA A 253 -22.30 -29.73 -2.84
CA ALA A 253 -20.88 -30.02 -2.95
C ALA A 253 -20.24 -29.57 -4.28
N ILE A 254 -21.06 -29.20 -5.27
CA ILE A 254 -20.58 -28.77 -6.60
C ILE A 254 -20.35 -27.25 -6.63
N LEU A 255 -21.14 -26.50 -5.84
CA LEU A 255 -21.00 -25.06 -5.75
C LEU A 255 -19.84 -24.66 -4.85
N LEU A 256 -18.92 -23.90 -5.43
CA LEU A 256 -17.86 -23.31 -4.62
C LEU A 256 -18.42 -22.17 -3.75
N PRO A 257 -17.84 -21.95 -2.56
CA PRO A 257 -18.25 -20.83 -1.74
C PRO A 257 -17.96 -19.50 -2.45
N GLU A 258 -18.86 -18.53 -2.30
CA GLU A 258 -18.65 -17.17 -2.82
C GLU A 258 -17.28 -16.64 -2.40
N PRO A 259 -16.46 -16.16 -3.33
CA PRO A 259 -15.14 -15.62 -3.02
C PRO A 259 -15.24 -14.34 -2.19
N LEU A 260 -14.17 -14.01 -1.46
CA LEU A 260 -14.08 -12.78 -0.67
C LEU A 260 -14.46 -11.56 -1.52
N ASN A 261 -15.48 -10.83 -1.07
CA ASN A 261 -15.82 -9.54 -1.64
C ASN A 261 -15.44 -8.41 -0.68
N VAL A 262 -14.33 -7.74 -0.99
CA VAL A 262 -13.76 -6.68 -0.15
C VAL A 262 -14.67 -5.45 -0.02
N LYS A 263 -15.59 -5.23 -0.97
CA LYS A 263 -16.58 -4.13 -0.89
C LYS A 263 -17.70 -4.43 0.08
N LYS A 264 -18.05 -5.73 0.26
CA LYS A 264 -19.13 -6.18 1.15
C LYS A 264 -18.64 -6.44 2.57
N SER A 265 -17.38 -6.85 2.73
CA SER A 265 -16.78 -7.23 4.02
C SER A 265 -15.52 -6.41 4.30
N PRO A 266 -15.64 -5.12 4.62
CA PRO A 266 -14.48 -4.26 4.87
C PRO A 266 -13.82 -4.60 6.21
N ASP A 267 -12.49 -4.48 6.25
CA ASP A 267 -11.67 -4.62 7.46
C ASP A 267 -11.01 -3.25 7.81
N PRO A 268 -11.63 -2.44 8.67
CA PRO A 268 -11.15 -1.11 9.00
C PRO A 268 -10.18 -1.09 10.18
N ILE A 269 -9.15 -0.22 10.09
CA ILE A 269 -8.25 0.10 11.20
C ILE A 269 -8.09 1.60 11.34
N GLY A 270 -8.03 2.09 12.58
CA GLY A 270 -7.84 3.50 12.86
C GLY A 270 -6.91 3.79 14.03
N ALA A 271 -6.51 5.06 14.16
CA ALA A 271 -5.74 5.51 15.31
C ALA A 271 -5.99 6.99 15.60
N LEU A 272 -5.84 7.32 16.88
CA LEU A 272 -5.85 8.69 17.39
C LEU A 272 -4.46 9.02 17.93
N ALA A 273 -4.02 10.26 17.78
CA ALA A 273 -2.79 10.73 18.42
C ALA A 273 -2.91 12.15 18.92
N ILE A 274 -2.14 12.44 19.96
CA ILE A 274 -1.92 13.78 20.49
C ILE A 274 -0.42 14.03 20.52
N ASP A 275 -0.01 15.24 20.14
CA ASP A 275 1.37 15.67 20.24
C ASP A 275 1.51 17.06 20.85
N PHE A 276 2.60 17.24 21.58
CA PHE A 276 3.00 18.48 22.21
C PHE A 276 4.41 18.82 21.75
N GLY A 277 4.65 20.02 21.28
CA GLY A 277 5.98 20.42 20.85
C GLY A 277 6.31 21.83 21.29
N TYR A 278 7.45 22.02 21.94
CA TYR A 278 7.94 23.31 22.41
C TYR A 278 9.28 23.67 21.76
N PRO A 279 9.35 24.74 20.95
CA PRO A 279 10.60 25.21 20.41
C PRO A 279 11.45 25.85 21.53
N ILE A 280 12.60 25.27 21.84
CA ILE A 280 13.56 25.79 22.81
C ILE A 280 14.46 26.84 22.18
N VAL A 281 14.92 26.57 20.95
CA VAL A 281 15.79 27.46 20.17
C VAL A 281 15.15 27.71 18.83
N VAL A 282 15.05 28.98 18.44
CA VAL A 282 14.56 29.43 17.12
C VAL A 282 15.52 30.49 16.61
N GLN A 283 16.43 30.10 15.74
CA GLN A 283 17.40 30.96 15.08
C GLN A 283 17.45 30.60 13.59
N ASP A 284 18.00 31.47 12.77
CA ASP A 284 18.03 31.29 11.31
C ASP A 284 18.70 29.96 10.87
N ASN A 285 19.78 29.57 11.56
CA ASN A 285 20.56 28.37 11.25
C ASN A 285 20.43 27.25 12.30
N MET A 286 19.62 27.45 13.34
CA MET A 286 19.48 26.49 14.42
C MET A 286 18.07 26.50 15.01
N ASN A 287 17.38 25.39 14.91
CA ASN A 287 16.09 25.18 15.56
C ASN A 287 16.16 23.91 16.42
N ILE A 288 15.72 24.02 17.66
CA ILE A 288 15.59 22.86 18.56
C ILE A 288 14.19 22.85 19.13
N THR A 289 13.47 21.76 18.93
CA THR A 289 12.14 21.52 19.47
C THR A 289 12.17 20.27 20.34
N VAL A 290 11.67 20.38 21.57
CA VAL A 290 11.36 19.23 22.43
C VAL A 290 9.91 18.89 22.26
N TYR A 291 9.57 17.62 22.18
CA TYR A 291 8.20 17.18 22.00
C TYR A 291 7.90 15.87 22.73
N ALA A 292 6.61 15.63 22.90
CA ALA A 292 6.07 14.36 23.36
C ALA A 292 4.90 13.96 22.47
N GLN A 293 4.66 12.67 22.32
CA GLN A 293 3.56 12.12 21.54
C GLN A 293 2.93 10.94 22.28
N ALA A 294 1.63 10.77 22.07
CA ALA A 294 0.91 9.55 22.45
C ALA A 294 -0.04 9.18 21.31
N ALA A 295 -0.15 7.90 21.00
CA ALA A 295 -1.07 7.40 20.02
C ALA A 295 -1.75 6.12 20.52
N GLN A 296 -3.02 5.95 20.17
CA GLN A 296 -3.83 4.76 20.45
C GLN A 296 -4.36 4.24 19.14
N MET A 297 -4.07 2.98 18.82
CA MET A 297 -4.73 2.24 17.75
C MET A 297 -6.14 1.84 18.19
N MET A 298 -7.09 1.79 17.25
CA MET A 298 -8.49 1.42 17.48
C MET A 298 -8.80 0.17 16.69
N GLY A 299 -9.47 -0.78 17.34
CA GLY A 299 -9.81 -2.09 16.79
C GLY A 299 -9.27 -3.22 17.67
N THR A 300 -9.36 -4.41 17.15
CA THR A 300 -8.89 -5.65 17.78
C THR A 300 -7.98 -6.39 16.81
N THR A 301 -7.13 -7.25 17.33
CA THR A 301 -6.34 -8.23 16.60
C THR A 301 -6.50 -9.58 17.29
N LEU A 302 -5.94 -10.65 16.72
CA LEU A 302 -6.01 -11.96 17.33
C LEU A 302 -4.73 -12.32 18.06
N HIS A 303 -4.89 -12.97 19.22
CA HIS A 303 -3.76 -13.57 19.92
C HIS A 303 -3.20 -14.74 19.09
N PRO A 304 -1.89 -14.75 18.74
CA PRO A 304 -1.34 -15.72 17.80
C PRO A 304 -1.52 -17.18 18.22
N GLY A 305 -1.48 -17.45 19.53
CA GLY A 305 -1.57 -18.82 20.04
C GLY A 305 -2.97 -19.30 20.36
N THR A 306 -3.87 -18.42 20.86
CA THR A 306 -5.22 -18.83 21.31
C THR A 306 -6.33 -18.44 20.37
N GLY A 307 -6.06 -17.47 19.45
CA GLY A 307 -7.09 -16.89 18.58
C GLY A 307 -8.07 -15.94 19.31
N ASP A 308 -7.84 -15.64 20.58
CA ASP A 308 -8.68 -14.71 21.32
C ASP A 308 -8.48 -13.26 20.81
N GLU A 309 -9.54 -12.46 20.87
CA GLU A 309 -9.45 -11.04 20.52
C GLU A 309 -8.61 -10.25 21.52
N LEU A 310 -7.65 -9.50 21.02
CA LEU A 310 -6.83 -8.54 21.75
C LEU A 310 -7.15 -7.11 21.28
N ASN A 311 -7.37 -6.20 22.21
CA ASN A 311 -7.49 -4.80 21.86
C ASN A 311 -6.16 -4.24 21.38
N LEU A 312 -6.18 -3.47 20.30
CA LEU A 312 -5.01 -2.77 19.80
C LEU A 312 -4.44 -1.78 20.83
N GLY A 313 -3.14 -1.64 20.84
CA GLY A 313 -2.39 -0.98 21.89
C GLY A 313 -2.11 0.50 21.65
N MET A 314 -1.27 1.05 22.53
CA MET A 314 -0.82 2.43 22.46
C MET A 314 0.69 2.53 22.36
N GLY A 315 1.14 3.58 21.65
CA GLY A 315 2.53 4.00 21.60
C GLY A 315 2.74 5.35 22.27
N LEU A 316 3.84 5.47 23.00
CA LEU A 316 4.23 6.69 23.71
C LEU A 316 5.61 7.13 23.29
N VAL A 317 5.78 8.41 23.06
CA VAL A 317 7.05 9.13 23.00
C VAL A 317 7.05 10.15 24.13
N PRO A 318 7.38 9.77 25.37
CA PRO A 318 7.38 10.70 26.49
C PRO A 318 8.40 11.81 26.33
N PHE A 319 9.46 11.58 25.57
CA PHE A 319 10.49 12.53 25.27
C PHE A 319 11.01 12.38 23.83
N GLY A 320 10.99 13.47 23.07
CA GLY A 320 11.57 13.59 21.76
C GLY A 320 12.27 14.94 21.58
N VAL A 321 13.32 14.96 20.79
CA VAL A 321 14.03 16.17 20.36
C VAL A 321 14.15 16.15 18.84
N ALA A 322 13.78 17.24 18.21
CA ALA A 322 14.04 17.50 16.80
C ALA A 322 14.89 18.75 16.68
N SER A 323 15.96 18.69 15.92
CA SER A 323 16.88 19.78 15.72
C SER A 323 17.26 19.96 14.25
N HIS A 324 17.52 21.20 13.89
CA HIS A 324 18.07 21.58 12.60
C HIS A 324 19.26 22.51 12.83
N PHE A 325 20.41 22.16 12.28
CA PHE A 325 21.67 22.90 12.40
C PHE A 325 22.27 23.12 11.01
N GLY A 326 21.98 24.25 10.38
CA GLY A 326 22.48 24.55 9.04
C GLY A 326 22.14 23.43 8.04
N PRO A 327 23.12 22.65 7.56
CA PRO A 327 22.86 21.59 6.59
C PRO A 327 22.35 20.27 7.22
N ALA A 328 22.42 20.12 8.54
CA ALA A 328 22.08 18.89 9.24
C ALA A 328 20.75 18.98 9.96
N SER A 329 20.01 17.89 10.02
CA SER A 329 18.84 17.69 10.87
C SER A 329 19.03 16.41 11.69
N PHE A 330 18.58 16.45 12.92
CA PHE A 330 18.64 15.32 13.83
C PHE A 330 17.35 15.22 14.61
N SER A 331 16.85 14.01 14.83
CA SER A 331 15.83 13.75 15.84
C SER A 331 16.16 12.51 16.65
N PHE A 332 15.72 12.54 17.90
CA PHE A 332 15.83 11.44 18.84
C PHE A 332 14.52 11.30 19.61
N GLU A 333 14.06 10.08 19.81
CA GLU A 333 12.86 9.75 20.57
C GLU A 333 13.15 8.59 21.53
N TYR A 334 12.66 8.70 22.75
CA TYR A 334 12.46 7.53 23.59
C TYR A 334 11.04 7.01 23.33
N ARG A 335 10.92 5.73 22.97
CA ARG A 335 9.68 5.07 22.55
C ARG A 335 9.26 4.00 23.54
N MET A 336 7.95 3.88 23.80
CA MET A 336 7.38 2.86 24.69
C MET A 336 6.08 2.33 24.10
N ILE A 337 5.89 1.02 24.17
CA ILE A 337 4.65 0.30 23.89
C ILE A 337 4.28 -0.44 25.18
N PRO A 338 3.43 0.13 26.05
CA PRO A 338 3.27 -0.39 27.43
C PRO A 338 2.60 -1.74 27.53
N LYS A 339 1.78 -2.14 26.53
CA LYS A 339 0.99 -3.37 26.57
C LYS A 339 1.10 -4.25 25.32
N GLY A 340 1.86 -3.80 24.31
CA GLY A 340 1.94 -4.48 23.02
C GLY A 340 0.93 -3.96 21.99
N GLN A 341 0.70 -4.72 20.94
CA GLN A 341 -0.28 -4.55 19.86
C GLN A 341 -0.25 -3.13 19.23
N PHE A 342 0.93 -2.59 19.06
CA PHE A 342 1.17 -1.26 18.49
C PHE A 342 2.46 -1.26 17.65
N GLU A 343 2.45 -0.50 16.55
CA GLU A 343 3.63 -0.23 15.73
C GLU A 343 3.80 1.28 15.52
N PHE A 344 4.99 1.81 15.84
CA PHE A 344 5.36 3.19 15.52
C PHE A 344 5.46 3.39 14.01
N SER A 345 4.90 4.50 13.52
CA SER A 345 4.86 4.81 12.09
C SER A 345 4.16 3.69 11.29
N TYR A 346 3.02 3.21 11.79
CA TYR A 346 2.23 2.13 11.20
C TYR A 346 1.93 2.41 9.72
N TRP A 347 1.49 3.63 9.39
CA TRP A 347 1.35 4.09 8.01
C TRP A 347 2.70 4.66 7.53
N ASN A 348 3.54 3.79 7.02
CA ASN A 348 4.89 4.09 6.55
C ASN A 348 4.98 3.99 5.01
N ARG A 349 6.19 4.03 4.46
CA ARG A 349 6.43 3.96 3.02
C ARG A 349 5.94 2.65 2.39
N ALA A 350 6.08 1.54 3.09
CA ALA A 350 5.72 0.21 2.60
C ALA A 350 4.27 -0.17 2.89
N TYR A 351 3.50 0.69 3.54
CA TYR A 351 2.16 0.35 4.04
C TYR A 351 1.26 -0.29 2.98
N ASP A 352 1.21 0.27 1.77
CA ASP A 352 0.34 -0.27 0.70
C ASP A 352 0.79 -1.67 0.22
N LEU A 353 2.04 -2.07 0.46
CA LEU A 353 2.56 -3.42 0.21
C LEU A 353 2.24 -4.39 1.35
N GLU A 354 2.25 -3.90 2.59
CA GLU A 354 2.04 -4.66 3.83
C GLU A 354 0.55 -4.71 4.24
N ARG A 355 -0.31 -3.93 3.60
CA ARG A 355 -1.69 -3.64 4.00
C ARG A 355 -2.54 -4.89 4.11
N ALA A 356 -2.51 -5.74 3.07
CA ALA A 356 -3.10 -7.07 3.05
C ALA A 356 -2.40 -7.93 2.00
N THR A 357 -2.28 -9.22 2.27
CA THR A 357 -1.76 -10.23 1.35
C THR A 357 -2.52 -11.53 1.52
N PHE A 358 -2.53 -12.37 0.49
CA PHE A 358 -2.93 -13.77 0.63
C PHE A 358 -1.73 -14.59 1.08
N VAL A 359 -1.95 -15.44 2.06
CA VAL A 359 -0.97 -16.41 2.55
C VAL A 359 -1.57 -17.80 2.38
N THR A 360 -0.85 -18.69 1.69
CA THR A 360 -1.26 -20.07 1.47
C THR A 360 -0.39 -20.98 2.30
N SER A 361 -0.91 -21.52 3.38
CA SER A 361 -0.19 -22.43 4.27
C SER A 361 -0.95 -23.74 4.42
N PHE A 362 -0.26 -24.86 4.25
CA PHE A 362 -0.85 -26.23 4.32
C PHE A 362 -2.08 -26.42 3.40
N GLY A 363 -2.15 -25.71 2.26
CA GLY A 363 -3.26 -25.81 1.30
C GLY A 363 -4.47 -24.95 1.63
N GLU A 364 -4.44 -24.17 2.72
CA GLU A 364 -5.46 -23.18 3.03
C GLU A 364 -4.95 -21.77 2.67
N THR A 365 -5.73 -21.03 1.92
CA THR A 365 -5.43 -19.63 1.58
C THR A 365 -6.22 -18.70 2.49
N LYS A 366 -5.51 -17.81 3.19
CA LYS A 366 -6.08 -16.82 4.12
C LYS A 366 -5.61 -15.42 3.76
N VAL A 367 -6.43 -14.42 4.04
CA VAL A 367 -5.99 -13.02 3.99
C VAL A 367 -5.31 -12.67 5.31
N VAL A 368 -4.09 -12.16 5.21
CA VAL A 368 -3.32 -11.62 6.33
C VAL A 368 -3.20 -10.12 6.14
N THR A 369 -3.70 -9.34 7.12
CA THR A 369 -3.57 -7.89 7.11
C THR A 369 -2.38 -7.45 7.97
N LYS A 370 -1.91 -6.23 7.75
CA LYS A 370 -0.87 -5.66 8.62
C LYS A 370 -1.33 -5.56 10.07
N GLU A 371 -2.63 -5.33 10.30
CA GLU A 371 -3.23 -5.29 11.64
C GLU A 371 -3.12 -6.66 12.34
N SER A 372 -3.43 -7.76 11.63
CA SER A 372 -3.41 -9.10 12.21
C SER A 372 -2.02 -9.50 12.75
N LYS A 373 -0.95 -8.91 12.22
CA LYS A 373 0.43 -9.10 12.70
C LYS A 373 0.72 -8.38 14.01
N LEU A 374 -0.10 -7.38 14.41
CA LEU A 374 0.11 -6.63 15.66
C LEU A 374 -0.08 -7.49 16.90
N GLY A 375 -0.84 -8.58 16.81
CA GLY A 375 -0.98 -9.57 17.89
C GLY A 375 0.35 -10.18 18.34
N ARG A 376 1.34 -10.23 17.46
CA ARG A 376 2.69 -10.77 17.76
C ARG A 376 3.56 -9.84 18.60
N TYR A 377 3.21 -8.54 18.72
CA TYR A 377 4.02 -7.57 19.46
C TYR A 377 3.52 -7.41 20.89
N GLY A 378 4.36 -7.77 21.86
CA GLY A 378 4.16 -7.52 23.28
C GLY A 378 4.63 -6.13 23.71
N GLU A 379 4.84 -5.94 25.01
CA GLU A 379 5.40 -4.69 25.55
C GLU A 379 6.82 -4.44 25.07
N GLN A 380 7.12 -3.22 24.65
CA GLN A 380 8.44 -2.86 24.13
C GLN A 380 8.83 -1.43 24.55
N LYS A 381 10.12 -1.16 24.65
CA LYS A 381 10.68 0.17 24.89
C LYS A 381 12.06 0.31 24.27
N GLY A 382 12.41 1.52 23.91
CA GLY A 382 13.74 1.76 23.33
C GLY A 382 13.85 3.15 22.74
N PHE A 383 14.57 3.28 21.65
CA PHE A 383 14.82 4.58 21.04
C PHE A 383 14.66 4.54 19.51
N TYR A 384 14.41 5.72 18.98
CA TYR A 384 14.49 6.02 17.56
C TYR A 384 15.38 7.24 17.35
N ALA A 385 16.23 7.21 16.34
CA ALA A 385 17.04 8.34 15.93
C ALA A 385 16.98 8.53 14.42
N HIS A 386 16.99 9.78 13.97
CA HIS A 386 17.09 10.15 12.56
C HIS A 386 18.17 11.20 12.38
N LEU A 387 18.98 11.02 11.35
CA LEU A 387 19.99 11.97 10.90
C LEU A 387 19.73 12.30 9.42
N GLY A 388 19.62 13.58 9.11
CA GLY A 388 19.58 14.09 7.74
C GLY A 388 20.72 15.08 7.51
N ILE A 389 21.34 15.05 6.35
CA ILE A 389 22.41 15.97 5.98
C ILE A 389 22.27 16.42 4.51
N ASN A 390 22.45 17.72 4.30
CA ASN A 390 22.58 18.30 2.96
C ASN A 390 24.06 18.59 2.70
N ILE A 391 24.69 17.83 1.82
CA ILE A 391 26.12 17.96 1.49
C ILE A 391 26.23 18.96 0.35
N GLY A 392 26.52 20.20 0.71
CA GLY A 392 26.45 21.35 -0.20
C GLY A 392 25.03 21.47 -0.80
N SER A 393 24.96 21.85 -2.08
CA SER A 393 23.71 21.84 -2.85
C SER A 393 23.56 20.58 -3.72
N ILE A 394 24.41 19.55 -3.50
CA ILE A 394 24.58 18.43 -4.44
C ILE A 394 23.86 17.18 -3.96
N LEU A 395 23.98 16.83 -2.68
CA LEU A 395 23.46 15.60 -2.12
C LEU A 395 22.63 15.85 -0.87
N LYS A 396 21.56 15.09 -0.73
CA LYS A 396 20.78 14.97 0.50
C LYS A 396 20.81 13.51 0.94
N ALA A 397 21.36 13.24 2.11
CA ALA A 397 21.39 11.93 2.73
C ALA A 397 20.54 11.92 4.00
N GLY A 398 19.94 10.78 4.30
CA GLY A 398 19.19 10.56 5.53
C GLY A 398 19.29 9.11 5.98
N ALA A 399 19.37 8.91 7.28
CA ALA A 399 19.29 7.60 7.90
C ALA A 399 18.45 7.66 9.17
N SER A 400 17.69 6.62 9.44
CA SER A 400 16.94 6.44 10.68
C SER A 400 17.20 5.05 11.24
N TYR A 401 17.28 4.95 12.54
CA TYR A 401 17.44 3.70 13.25
C TYR A 401 16.51 3.65 14.45
N GLN A 402 15.80 2.53 14.61
CA GLN A 402 15.01 2.20 15.78
C GLN A 402 15.58 0.94 16.43
N ASN A 403 15.58 0.91 17.75
CA ASN A 403 15.82 -0.31 18.53
C ASN A 403 14.85 -0.31 19.71
N LEU A 404 13.90 -1.25 19.67
CA LEU A 404 12.97 -1.53 20.77
C LEU A 404 13.31 -2.89 21.37
N LEU A 405 13.41 -2.95 22.67
CA LEU A 405 13.64 -4.15 23.47
C LEU A 405 12.33 -4.49 24.18
N GLY A 406 11.95 -5.75 24.18
CA GLY A 406 10.76 -6.22 24.86
C GLY A 406 10.32 -7.58 24.36
N LYS A 407 9.02 -7.81 24.23
CA LYS A 407 8.48 -9.14 23.97
C LYS A 407 7.87 -9.22 22.57
N ASN A 408 8.18 -10.32 21.88
CA ASN A 408 7.48 -10.74 20.65
C ASN A 408 6.99 -12.18 20.83
N TRP A 409 5.90 -12.51 20.14
CA TRP A 409 5.41 -13.87 20.08
C TRP A 409 6.39 -14.77 19.35
N ASP A 410 6.70 -15.92 19.95
CA ASP A 410 7.50 -16.99 19.38
C ASP A 410 6.62 -18.22 19.16
N ASP A 411 6.54 -18.74 17.94
CA ASP A 411 5.67 -19.85 17.57
C ASP A 411 6.19 -21.19 18.11
N ILE A 412 7.51 -21.29 18.39
CA ILE A 412 8.13 -22.51 18.93
C ILE A 412 7.87 -22.61 20.43
N GLU A 413 8.09 -21.52 21.15
CA GLU A 413 7.85 -21.46 22.60
C GLU A 413 6.36 -21.30 22.94
N ALA A 414 5.52 -20.92 21.96
CA ALA A 414 4.10 -20.59 22.10
C ALA A 414 3.86 -19.59 23.26
N ASP A 415 4.71 -18.54 23.36
CA ASP A 415 4.66 -17.51 24.40
C ASP A 415 5.34 -16.20 23.88
N TYR A 416 5.13 -15.12 24.61
CA TYR A 416 5.83 -13.87 24.38
C TYR A 416 7.23 -13.88 25.02
N VAL A 417 8.26 -14.02 24.20
CA VAL A 417 9.66 -14.09 24.65
C VAL A 417 10.36 -12.75 24.46
N GLU A 418 11.42 -12.52 25.26
CA GLU A 418 12.29 -11.34 25.13
C GLU A 418 12.93 -11.30 23.74
N SER A 419 12.75 -10.20 23.05
CA SER A 419 13.19 -10.02 21.66
C SER A 419 13.60 -8.57 21.39
N GLU A 420 14.36 -8.39 20.32
CA GLU A 420 14.73 -7.09 19.78
C GLU A 420 13.90 -6.80 18.52
N ASN A 421 13.32 -5.61 18.46
CA ASN A 421 12.59 -5.11 17.31
C ASN A 421 13.34 -3.89 16.76
N LYS A 422 14.09 -4.10 15.70
CA LYS A 422 14.92 -3.06 15.09
C LYS A 422 14.41 -2.68 13.70
N SER A 423 14.66 -1.43 13.33
CA SER A 423 14.35 -0.93 11.98
C SER A 423 15.48 -0.01 11.52
N PHE A 424 15.81 -0.10 10.24
CA PHE A 424 16.78 0.78 9.61
C PHE A 424 16.22 1.31 8.27
N LEU A 425 16.33 2.62 8.08
CA LEU A 425 15.95 3.29 6.85
C LEU A 425 17.11 4.19 6.42
N ALA A 426 17.47 4.15 5.14
CA ALA A 426 18.48 5.03 4.56
C ALA A 426 18.01 5.57 3.21
N SER A 427 18.40 6.79 2.90
CA SER A 427 18.15 7.40 1.60
C SER A 427 19.28 8.33 1.18
N LEU A 428 19.55 8.35 -0.12
CA LEU A 428 20.50 9.26 -0.74
C LEU A 428 19.84 9.86 -1.98
N ASN A 429 19.83 11.18 -2.10
CA ASN A 429 19.24 11.88 -3.23
C ASN A 429 20.24 12.90 -3.80
N LEU A 430 20.48 12.83 -5.10
CA LEU A 430 21.19 13.85 -5.84
C LEU A 430 20.25 15.04 -6.07
N THR A 431 20.57 16.19 -5.50
CA THR A 431 19.75 17.41 -5.58
C THR A 431 20.20 18.37 -6.70
N LYS A 432 21.45 18.21 -7.17
CA LYS A 432 22.01 18.96 -8.29
C LYS A 432 22.78 18.02 -9.20
N SER A 433 22.61 18.17 -10.50
CA SER A 433 23.29 17.34 -11.50
C SER A 433 24.81 17.38 -11.37
N ILE A 434 25.43 16.22 -11.56
CA ILE A 434 26.89 16.04 -11.64
C ILE A 434 27.21 15.54 -13.04
N SER A 435 27.80 16.40 -13.89
CA SER A 435 28.10 16.06 -15.29
C SER A 435 26.85 15.53 -16.02
N ARG A 436 26.90 14.33 -16.55
CA ARG A 436 25.78 13.66 -17.25
C ARG A 436 24.74 13.06 -16.31
N LEU A 437 25.06 12.82 -15.06
CA LEU A 437 24.10 12.32 -14.06
C LEU A 437 23.21 13.48 -13.61
N LYS A 438 21.95 13.48 -14.05
CA LYS A 438 21.01 14.58 -13.79
C LYS A 438 20.25 14.42 -12.51
N TYR A 439 19.90 13.19 -12.17
CA TYR A 439 19.36 12.83 -10.86
C TYR A 439 19.79 11.41 -10.49
N ALA A 440 19.85 11.15 -9.20
CA ALA A 440 20.00 9.82 -8.62
C ALA A 440 19.30 9.77 -7.27
N ARG A 441 18.68 8.66 -6.99
CA ARG A 441 18.04 8.38 -5.71
C ARG A 441 18.30 6.93 -5.33
N LEU A 442 18.70 6.70 -4.09
CA LEU A 442 18.76 5.38 -3.49
C LEU A 442 17.94 5.40 -2.21
N TYR A 443 17.31 4.29 -1.90
CA TYR A 443 16.64 4.08 -0.62
C TYR A 443 16.69 2.61 -0.22
N TYR A 444 16.73 2.42 1.08
CA TYR A 444 16.65 1.12 1.73
C TYR A 444 15.81 1.28 3.00
N GLN A 445 14.90 0.35 3.23
CA GLN A 445 14.11 0.24 4.44
C GLN A 445 14.03 -1.23 4.83
N GLN A 446 14.27 -1.52 6.10
CA GLN A 446 13.94 -2.79 6.73
C GLN A 446 13.39 -2.51 8.12
N ARG A 447 12.28 -3.13 8.46
CA ARG A 447 11.53 -2.81 9.67
C ARG A 447 11.21 -4.06 10.46
N ASN A 448 11.13 -3.87 11.79
CA ASN A 448 10.59 -4.82 12.74
C ASN A 448 11.30 -6.19 12.69
N VAL A 449 12.62 -6.18 12.56
CA VAL A 449 13.47 -7.37 12.50
C VAL A 449 14.44 -7.40 13.68
N PRO A 450 14.98 -8.58 14.06
CA PRO A 450 16.00 -8.68 15.11
C PRO A 450 17.28 -7.90 14.78
N ASN A 451 17.75 -7.96 13.54
CA ASN A 451 18.93 -7.21 13.09
C ASN A 451 18.81 -6.79 11.60
N PRO A 452 18.59 -5.49 11.31
CA PRO A 452 18.44 -5.02 9.92
C PRO A 452 19.75 -5.00 9.11
N PHE A 453 20.88 -5.38 9.69
CA PHE A 453 22.19 -5.42 9.04
C PHE A 453 22.62 -6.84 8.64
N ASP A 454 21.84 -7.85 8.96
CA ASP A 454 22.05 -9.22 8.48
C ASP A 454 21.56 -9.39 7.04
N PHE A 455 20.75 -8.45 6.56
CA PHE A 455 20.17 -8.42 5.21
C PHE A 455 19.31 -9.66 4.88
N GLU A 456 18.76 -10.29 5.90
CA GLU A 456 17.68 -11.26 5.77
C GLU A 456 16.39 -10.49 5.50
N TYR A 457 15.86 -10.64 4.30
CA TYR A 457 14.74 -9.81 3.85
C TYR A 457 13.43 -10.31 4.43
N THR A 458 12.52 -9.39 4.67
CA THR A 458 11.15 -9.64 5.17
C THR A 458 10.18 -8.76 4.40
N GLU A 459 8.88 -8.93 4.59
CA GLU A 459 7.86 -8.07 3.96
C GLU A 459 8.05 -6.57 4.28
N GLY A 460 8.60 -6.23 5.45
CA GLY A 460 8.96 -4.86 5.84
C GLY A 460 10.17 -4.29 5.09
N THR A 461 10.77 -5.06 4.17
CA THR A 461 11.95 -4.65 3.40
C THR A 461 11.54 -4.05 2.06
N ILE A 462 12.05 -2.87 1.79
CA ILE A 462 11.93 -2.23 0.47
C ILE A 462 13.22 -1.54 0.12
N MET A 463 13.74 -1.78 -1.08
CA MET A 463 14.93 -1.14 -1.58
C MET A 463 14.76 -0.70 -3.02
N GLY A 464 15.49 0.33 -3.43
CA GLY A 464 15.46 0.74 -4.81
C GLY A 464 16.42 1.87 -5.13
N TYR A 465 16.63 2.05 -6.41
CA TYR A 465 17.39 3.17 -6.93
C TYR A 465 16.81 3.67 -8.25
N GLN A 466 17.02 4.95 -8.49
CA GLN A 466 16.63 5.64 -9.70
C GLN A 466 17.80 6.47 -10.16
N ALA A 467 18.08 6.51 -11.46
CA ALA A 467 19.12 7.33 -12.05
C ALA A 467 18.68 7.87 -13.41
N GLY A 468 18.99 9.14 -13.68
CA GLY A 468 18.81 9.76 -15.00
C GLY A 468 20.14 10.26 -15.53
N ILE A 469 20.57 9.71 -16.67
CA ILE A 469 21.85 10.01 -17.32
C ILE A 469 21.58 10.71 -18.65
N GLU A 470 22.12 11.90 -18.86
CA GLU A 470 22.06 12.58 -20.15
C GLU A 470 23.05 11.92 -21.12
N ILE A 471 22.51 11.21 -22.11
CA ILE A 471 23.30 10.51 -23.14
C ILE A 471 23.64 11.41 -24.34
N ALA A 472 22.76 12.37 -24.63
CA ALA A 472 22.98 13.44 -25.61
C ALA A 472 22.24 14.71 -25.15
N SER A 473 22.50 15.85 -25.78
CA SER A 473 21.80 17.10 -25.39
C SER A 473 20.29 16.95 -25.48
N GLY A 474 19.60 17.11 -24.34
CA GLY A 474 18.15 16.97 -24.25
C GLY A 474 17.63 15.51 -24.28
N ILE A 475 18.51 14.50 -24.32
CA ILE A 475 18.13 13.09 -24.29
C ILE A 475 18.68 12.44 -23.02
N MET A 476 17.80 11.85 -22.22
CA MET A 476 18.13 11.20 -20.95
C MET A 476 17.77 9.73 -20.99
N LEU A 477 18.65 8.89 -20.48
CA LEU A 477 18.37 7.50 -20.13
C LEU A 477 18.00 7.46 -18.64
N ASN A 478 16.79 7.02 -18.34
CA ASN A 478 16.27 6.87 -16.99
C ASN A 478 16.21 5.38 -16.66
N TYR A 479 16.74 5.02 -15.51
CA TYR A 479 16.67 3.67 -14.97
C TYR A 479 16.06 3.72 -13.58
N THR A 480 15.05 2.88 -13.35
CA THR A 480 14.42 2.69 -12.05
C THR A 480 14.42 1.21 -11.72
N PHE A 481 14.86 0.90 -10.53
CA PHE A 481 14.76 -0.43 -9.94
C PHE A 481 14.18 -0.32 -8.54
N GLN A 482 13.23 -1.20 -8.22
CA GLN A 482 12.71 -1.39 -6.87
C GLN A 482 12.54 -2.87 -6.61
N ARG A 483 12.81 -3.27 -5.39
CA ARG A 483 12.54 -4.61 -4.88
C ARG A 483 11.77 -4.50 -3.57
N SER A 484 10.73 -5.28 -3.44
CA SER A 484 9.93 -5.49 -2.25
C SER A 484 9.62 -6.98 -2.11
N PHE A 485 9.08 -7.38 -0.98
CA PHE A 485 8.92 -8.77 -0.62
C PHE A 485 7.51 -9.00 -0.05
N ARG A 486 7.02 -10.22 -0.20
CA ARG A 486 5.78 -10.72 0.41
C ARG A 486 6.03 -12.13 0.89
N ASP A 487 5.62 -12.42 2.09
CA ASP A 487 5.55 -13.78 2.64
C ASP A 487 4.23 -14.39 2.15
N LEU A 488 4.30 -15.33 1.22
CA LEU A 488 3.13 -15.92 0.56
C LEU A 488 2.73 -17.28 1.15
N ASP A 489 3.62 -17.94 1.89
CA ASP A 489 3.36 -19.23 2.53
C ASP A 489 3.21 -19.14 4.06
N GLY A 490 3.53 -17.97 4.64
CA GLY A 490 3.29 -17.66 6.05
C GLY A 490 4.33 -18.24 7.00
N ASP A 491 5.51 -18.61 6.50
CA ASP A 491 6.59 -19.12 7.34
C ASP A 491 7.42 -18.03 8.02
N GLY A 492 7.24 -16.76 7.60
CA GLY A 492 7.90 -15.57 8.14
C GLY A 492 9.17 -15.17 7.40
N ASP A 493 9.66 -15.99 6.50
CA ASP A 493 10.81 -15.73 5.65
C ASP A 493 10.35 -15.29 4.23
N VAL A 494 11.25 -14.89 3.38
CA VAL A 494 10.98 -14.53 1.97
C VAL A 494 12.07 -15.16 1.12
N ASP A 495 12.00 -16.47 0.95
CA ASP A 495 13.04 -17.28 0.36
C ASP A 495 12.68 -17.80 -1.04
N SER A 496 11.42 -17.71 -1.45
CA SER A 496 10.97 -18.15 -2.76
C SER A 496 11.05 -17.01 -3.81
N PRO A 497 11.28 -17.33 -5.09
CA PRO A 497 11.29 -16.33 -6.16
C PRO A 497 9.97 -15.54 -6.30
N ASP A 498 8.84 -16.18 -6.02
CA ASP A 498 7.51 -15.59 -6.15
C ASP A 498 7.21 -14.57 -5.04
N GLU A 499 7.95 -14.66 -3.94
CA GLU A 499 7.88 -13.71 -2.80
C GLU A 499 8.70 -12.45 -3.04
N THR A 500 9.53 -12.44 -4.09
CA THR A 500 10.34 -11.29 -4.46
C THR A 500 9.71 -10.51 -5.62
N ILE A 501 9.26 -9.29 -5.35
CA ILE A 501 8.66 -8.41 -6.34
C ILE A 501 9.73 -7.45 -6.87
N ASN A 502 10.10 -7.58 -8.14
CA ASN A 502 11.02 -6.69 -8.82
C ASN A 502 10.28 -5.80 -9.82
N LEU A 503 10.43 -4.49 -9.66
CA LEU A 503 9.98 -3.50 -10.63
C LEU A 503 11.20 -2.90 -11.31
N THR A 504 11.30 -3.05 -12.63
CA THR A 504 12.37 -2.43 -13.42
C THR A 504 11.76 -1.59 -14.54
N THR A 505 12.21 -0.35 -14.66
CA THR A 505 11.82 0.53 -15.76
C THR A 505 13.08 1.10 -16.42
N ILE A 506 13.18 0.97 -17.74
CA ILE A 506 14.22 1.58 -18.56
C ILE A 506 13.52 2.48 -19.57
N GLU A 507 13.84 3.75 -19.52
CA GLU A 507 13.16 4.76 -20.32
C GLU A 507 14.16 5.75 -20.91
N THR A 508 14.04 6.02 -22.20
CA THR A 508 14.73 7.14 -22.85
C THR A 508 13.75 8.30 -22.97
N SER A 509 14.05 9.41 -22.32
CA SER A 509 13.23 10.62 -22.38
C SER A 509 13.95 11.73 -23.13
N PHE A 510 13.17 12.59 -23.80
CA PHE A 510 13.65 13.72 -24.56
C PHE A 510 12.81 14.97 -24.28
N SER A 511 13.49 16.10 -24.20
CA SER A 511 12.83 17.41 -24.04
C SER A 511 12.34 17.89 -25.40
N LEU A 512 11.05 18.17 -25.51
CA LEU A 512 10.37 18.75 -26.67
C LEU A 512 10.24 20.26 -26.54
#